data_61da988174ebf9e225d10e2555a52f82
#
_entry.id   61da988174ebf9e225d10e2555a52f82
#
_cell.length_a   1.000
_cell.length_b   1.000
_cell.length_c   1.000
_cell.angle_alpha   90.00
_cell.angle_beta   90.00
_cell.angle_gamma   90.00
#
_symmetry.space_group_name_H-M   'P 1'
#
loop_
_entity.id
_entity.type
_entity.pdbx_description
1 polymer ?
#
loop_
_entity_poly.entity_id
_entity_poly.type
_entity_poly.pdbx_seq_one_letter_code
_entity_poly.pdbx_strand_id
1 'polypeptide(L)'
;RRADGDVWAPFYEQAFSRTGQGTAWDGLSCYDLTKPNQWYWMRLNEFAEKGAEKGILLFNQNYFQHNILEAGAHWVDCPWRPVNNVNGTNFPEPVPFTGDKRIFMAEQFYDINNPILRPLHKQYIRQCLDNLKDKGNVVQLLSEEYTGPLHFTRFWLETIAEWEKETGLHPMVALSCTKDAQDAILADPELSKVVDIIDIRYWHYNTKGLWAPEAGKNLAPRQFMRKMKVGKTGFAEAYNAVKEYRTKYPEKAVTFFSQQYPQYGWAILMAGGSCPNVAIGSDKLLTDLTKMSYISGEGNSAAQVIGNPAVGYVIYAHGEGDITLNVENGKYTLHAVDTKSGVVKTVKKSEKISGTYTISGKAKDTAYWLERL
;
A
#
# COMPACT_ATOMS: atom_id res chain seq x y z
N ARG A 1 -6.59 19.02 8.68
CA ARG A 1 -6.10 20.07 9.60
C ARG A 1 -7.27 20.71 10.35
N ARG A 2 -7.00 21.28 11.52
CA ARG A 2 -8.02 21.98 12.30
C ARG A 2 -8.25 23.37 11.70
N ALA A 3 -9.47 23.91 11.82
CA ALA A 3 -9.77 25.28 11.42
C ALA A 3 -8.90 26.33 12.15
N ASP A 4 -8.43 25.97 13.35
CA ASP A 4 -7.52 26.72 14.21
C ASP A 4 -6.09 26.17 14.17
N GLY A 5 -5.84 25.19 13.31
CA GLY A 5 -4.54 24.50 13.23
C GLY A 5 -3.53 25.28 12.44
N ASP A 6 -2.27 25.13 12.84
CA ASP A 6 -1.14 25.72 12.13
C ASP A 6 -1.09 25.17 10.70
N VAL A 7 -1.27 26.04 9.73
CA VAL A 7 -0.92 25.77 8.35
C VAL A 7 0.55 26.12 8.19
N TRP A 8 1.37 25.11 8.03
CA TRP A 8 2.82 25.28 7.91
C TRP A 8 3.19 25.54 6.44
N ALA A 9 3.95 26.57 6.16
CA ALA A 9 4.64 26.62 4.89
C ALA A 9 5.53 25.38 4.75
N PRO A 10 5.56 24.66 3.63
CA PRO A 10 4.99 24.96 2.30
C PRO A 10 3.56 24.43 2.07
N PHE A 11 2.82 24.07 3.09
CA PHE A 11 1.48 23.47 2.97
C PHE A 11 0.37 24.43 2.52
N TYR A 12 0.71 25.68 2.28
CA TYR A 12 -0.18 26.64 1.62
C TYR A 12 -0.40 26.31 0.15
N GLU A 13 0.55 25.64 -0.47
CA GLU A 13 0.45 25.28 -1.88
C GLU A 13 -0.38 24.00 -2.05
N GLN A 14 -1.36 24.11 -2.93
CA GLN A 14 -2.27 23.03 -3.28
C GLN A 14 -2.05 22.64 -4.75
N ALA A 15 -2.62 21.51 -5.16
CA ALA A 15 -2.50 21.00 -6.52
C ALA A 15 -3.11 21.91 -7.60
N PHE A 16 -3.89 22.91 -7.20
CA PHE A 16 -4.64 23.82 -8.08
C PHE A 16 -4.16 25.26 -7.97
N SER A 17 -4.24 25.99 -9.07
CA SER A 17 -3.83 27.40 -9.14
C SER A 17 -4.88 28.32 -8.52
N ARG A 18 -4.41 29.41 -7.92
CA ARG A 18 -5.25 30.51 -7.48
C ARG A 18 -5.69 31.35 -8.67
N THR A 19 -6.93 31.87 -8.63
CA THR A 19 -7.54 32.61 -9.75
C THR A 19 -7.28 34.11 -9.74
N GLY A 20 -6.89 34.69 -8.62
CA GLY A 20 -6.94 36.14 -8.38
C GLY A 20 -8.36 36.67 -8.08
N GLN A 21 -9.38 35.80 -8.03
CA GLN A 21 -10.78 36.18 -7.81
C GLN A 21 -11.34 35.52 -6.54
N GLY A 22 -12.33 36.15 -5.94
CA GLY A 22 -12.96 35.67 -4.71
C GLY A 22 -12.03 35.71 -3.51
N THR A 23 -12.49 35.18 -2.38
CA THR A 23 -11.73 35.09 -1.12
C THR A 23 -11.95 33.73 -0.51
N ALA A 24 -10.88 32.94 -0.44
CA ALA A 24 -10.87 31.63 0.19
C ALA A 24 -10.71 31.74 1.73
N TRP A 25 -10.70 30.63 2.40
CA TRP A 25 -10.59 30.51 3.87
C TRP A 25 -9.41 31.25 4.50
N ASP A 26 -8.31 31.38 3.75
CA ASP A 26 -7.05 32.00 4.17
C ASP A 26 -6.94 33.49 3.79
N GLY A 27 -8.01 34.09 3.25
CA GLY A 27 -8.02 35.46 2.77
C GLY A 27 -7.40 35.67 1.41
N LEU A 28 -6.85 34.62 0.78
CA LEU A 28 -6.32 34.67 -0.58
C LEU A 28 -7.41 34.38 -1.60
N SER A 29 -7.10 34.57 -2.91
CA SER A 29 -8.05 34.26 -3.98
C SER A 29 -8.43 32.77 -4.03
N CYS A 30 -9.62 32.47 -4.52
CA CYS A 30 -10.11 31.09 -4.69
C CYS A 30 -9.27 30.31 -5.70
N TYR A 31 -9.34 28.96 -5.60
CA TYR A 31 -8.73 28.05 -6.54
C TYR A 31 -9.58 27.87 -7.80
N ASP A 32 -8.93 27.55 -8.90
CA ASP A 32 -9.57 26.96 -10.08
C ASP A 32 -9.17 25.49 -10.20
N LEU A 33 -10.11 24.58 -9.92
CA LEU A 33 -9.86 23.13 -9.94
C LEU A 33 -9.58 22.58 -11.35
N THR A 34 -9.74 23.40 -12.39
CA THR A 34 -9.36 23.06 -13.78
C THR A 34 -7.93 23.45 -14.12
N LYS A 35 -7.24 24.18 -13.26
CA LYS A 35 -5.89 24.69 -13.51
C LYS A 35 -4.87 24.14 -12.53
N PRO A 36 -3.91 23.34 -12.99
CA PRO A 36 -2.86 22.82 -12.12
C PRO A 36 -1.94 23.95 -11.62
N ASN A 37 -1.52 23.86 -10.37
CA ASN A 37 -0.50 24.72 -9.80
C ASN A 37 0.88 24.22 -10.26
N GLN A 38 1.51 24.92 -11.18
CA GLN A 38 2.79 24.52 -11.79
C GLN A 38 3.88 24.30 -10.74
N TRP A 39 3.95 25.14 -9.71
CA TRP A 39 4.95 25.01 -8.65
C TRP A 39 4.75 23.69 -7.86
N TYR A 40 3.51 23.37 -7.48
CA TYR A 40 3.19 22.13 -6.75
C TYR A 40 3.60 20.89 -7.54
N TRP A 41 3.20 20.84 -8.82
CA TRP A 41 3.46 19.67 -9.67
C TRP A 41 4.93 19.51 -10.03
N MET A 42 5.64 20.63 -10.26
CA MET A 42 7.09 20.63 -10.44
C MET A 42 7.81 20.09 -9.19
N ARG A 43 7.45 20.57 -8.00
CA ARG A 43 8.04 20.08 -6.74
C ARG A 43 7.78 18.60 -6.48
N LEU A 44 6.59 18.11 -6.81
CA LEU A 44 6.28 16.68 -6.70
C LEU A 44 7.13 15.83 -7.66
N ASN A 45 7.32 16.32 -8.89
CA ASN A 45 8.17 15.68 -9.89
C ASN A 45 9.64 15.63 -9.42
N GLU A 46 10.20 16.75 -8.97
CA GLU A 46 11.56 16.81 -8.39
C GLU A 46 11.73 15.89 -7.18
N PHE A 47 10.70 15.78 -6.34
CA PHE A 47 10.71 14.86 -5.20
C PHE A 47 10.80 13.40 -5.65
N ALA A 48 10.03 13.04 -6.68
CA ALA A 48 10.08 11.70 -7.26
C ALA A 48 11.46 11.39 -7.87
N GLU A 49 12.08 12.35 -8.59
CA GLU A 49 13.42 12.21 -9.14
C GLU A 49 14.47 11.97 -8.06
N LYS A 50 14.48 12.80 -7.01
CA LYS A 50 15.39 12.62 -5.88
C LYS A 50 15.18 11.32 -5.14
N GLY A 51 13.94 10.85 -5.08
CA GLY A 51 13.59 9.52 -4.56
C GLY A 51 14.22 8.42 -5.41
N ALA A 52 14.10 8.51 -6.75
CA ALA A 52 14.69 7.55 -7.67
C ALA A 52 16.21 7.45 -7.54
N GLU A 53 16.91 8.59 -7.43
CA GLU A 53 18.38 8.63 -7.19
C GLU A 53 18.81 7.89 -5.93
N LYS A 54 17.93 7.73 -4.96
CA LYS A 54 18.16 7.05 -3.68
C LYS A 54 17.57 5.65 -3.62
N GLY A 55 16.99 5.15 -4.72
CA GLY A 55 16.31 3.86 -4.74
C GLY A 55 15.02 3.84 -3.91
N ILE A 56 14.38 4.99 -3.70
CA ILE A 56 13.13 5.12 -2.92
C ILE A 56 11.93 4.97 -3.85
N LEU A 57 11.03 4.05 -3.49
CA LEU A 57 9.73 3.91 -4.12
C LEU A 57 8.75 4.89 -3.48
N LEU A 58 8.09 5.71 -4.31
CA LEU A 58 7.12 6.70 -3.88
C LEU A 58 5.69 6.21 -4.13
N PHE A 59 4.89 6.06 -3.08
CA PHE A 59 3.45 5.84 -3.20
C PHE A 59 2.74 7.18 -3.26
N ASN A 60 2.32 7.57 -4.46
CA ASN A 60 1.64 8.84 -4.73
C ASN A 60 0.13 8.70 -4.48
N GLN A 61 -0.34 9.23 -3.35
CA GLN A 61 -1.77 9.31 -3.04
C GLN A 61 -2.42 10.38 -3.91
N ASN A 62 -3.31 9.99 -4.83
CA ASN A 62 -4.03 10.96 -5.65
C ASN A 62 -4.97 11.81 -4.79
N TYR A 63 -5.63 11.20 -3.81
CA TYR A 63 -6.49 11.89 -2.87
C TYR A 63 -6.04 11.70 -1.43
N PHE A 64 -6.40 12.64 -0.58
CA PHE A 64 -6.27 12.54 0.86
C PHE A 64 -7.64 12.50 1.49
N GLN A 65 -8.21 11.30 1.65
CA GLN A 65 -9.61 11.14 2.12
C GLN A 65 -9.88 11.79 3.48
N HIS A 66 -8.86 11.99 4.32
CA HIS A 66 -9.02 12.66 5.62
C HIS A 66 -9.52 14.10 5.49
N ASN A 67 -9.22 14.79 4.38
CA ASN A 67 -9.79 16.10 4.11
C ASN A 67 -11.32 16.05 4.03
N ILE A 68 -11.86 14.92 3.63
CA ILE A 68 -13.27 14.69 3.40
C ILE A 68 -13.92 14.05 4.64
N LEU A 69 -13.30 12.99 5.17
CA LEU A 69 -13.84 12.23 6.29
C LEU A 69 -13.72 12.97 7.64
N GLU A 70 -12.68 13.76 7.80
CA GLU A 70 -12.40 14.53 9.01
C GLU A 70 -12.67 16.03 8.78
N ALA A 71 -13.81 16.33 8.20
CA ALA A 71 -14.20 17.65 7.73
C ALA A 71 -13.94 18.79 8.72
N GLY A 72 -14.20 18.55 10.01
CA GLY A 72 -13.93 19.54 11.06
C GLY A 72 -12.45 19.80 11.33
N ALA A 73 -11.54 18.96 10.78
CA ALA A 73 -10.10 19.08 11.01
C ALA A 73 -9.30 19.34 9.72
N HIS A 74 -9.83 18.95 8.56
CA HIS A 74 -9.06 18.96 7.30
C HIS A 74 -9.81 19.56 6.11
N TRP A 75 -11.08 19.90 6.26
CA TRP A 75 -11.88 20.45 5.16
C TRP A 75 -11.66 21.93 4.93
N VAL A 76 -11.24 22.66 5.94
CA VAL A 76 -11.14 24.14 5.90
C VAL A 76 -10.28 24.61 4.75
N ASP A 77 -9.09 24.03 4.55
CA ASP A 77 -8.14 24.39 3.53
C ASP A 77 -8.24 23.55 2.24
N CYS A 78 -9.20 22.64 2.17
CA CYS A 78 -9.39 21.77 1.01
C CYS A 78 -9.84 22.59 -0.22
N PRO A 79 -9.14 22.51 -1.36
CA PRO A 79 -9.53 23.26 -2.56
C PRO A 79 -10.92 22.92 -3.09
N TRP A 80 -11.39 21.71 -2.85
CA TRP A 80 -12.72 21.25 -3.27
C TRP A 80 -13.86 21.87 -2.46
N ARG A 81 -13.58 22.45 -1.29
CA ARG A 81 -14.58 23.16 -0.51
C ARG A 81 -15.15 24.35 -1.29
N PRO A 82 -16.49 24.55 -1.37
CA PRO A 82 -17.10 25.55 -2.22
C PRO A 82 -16.56 26.98 -2.01
N VAL A 83 -16.32 27.36 -0.76
CA VAL A 83 -15.78 28.69 -0.43
C VAL A 83 -14.32 28.87 -0.95
N ASN A 84 -13.63 27.80 -1.23
CA ASN A 84 -12.23 27.84 -1.65
C ASN A 84 -12.04 27.79 -3.17
N ASN A 85 -13.08 27.53 -3.97
CA ASN A 85 -12.95 27.40 -5.43
C ASN A 85 -14.04 28.17 -6.19
N VAL A 86 -13.77 28.40 -7.48
CA VAL A 86 -14.69 29.07 -8.39
C VAL A 86 -15.50 28.11 -9.26
N ASN A 87 -15.36 26.79 -9.06
CA ASN A 87 -15.89 25.77 -9.95
C ASN A 87 -17.30 25.30 -9.59
N GLY A 88 -17.91 25.82 -8.53
CA GLY A 88 -19.28 25.49 -8.14
C GLY A 88 -19.46 24.07 -7.64
N THR A 89 -18.51 23.56 -6.89
CA THR A 89 -18.55 22.19 -6.33
C THR A 89 -19.74 21.92 -5.44
N ASN A 90 -20.31 22.97 -4.85
CA ASN A 90 -21.60 22.98 -4.16
C ASN A 90 -21.78 21.91 -3.05
N PHE A 91 -20.70 21.56 -2.37
CA PHE A 91 -20.78 20.73 -1.19
C PHE A 91 -21.41 21.52 -0.03
N PRO A 92 -22.23 20.88 0.82
CA PRO A 92 -22.68 21.52 2.04
C PRO A 92 -21.51 21.75 2.99
N GLU A 93 -21.60 22.82 3.78
CA GLU A 93 -20.63 23.00 4.86
C GLU A 93 -20.82 21.91 5.92
N PRO A 94 -19.74 21.34 6.42
CA PRO A 94 -19.82 20.30 7.43
C PRO A 94 -20.37 20.89 8.74
N VAL A 95 -21.25 20.13 9.38
CA VAL A 95 -21.64 20.43 10.75
C VAL A 95 -20.42 20.41 11.67
N PRO A 96 -20.39 21.16 12.76
CA PRO A 96 -19.33 21.10 13.74
C PRO A 96 -19.06 19.66 14.15
N PHE A 97 -17.79 19.34 14.37
CA PHE A 97 -17.31 18.01 14.66
C PHE A 97 -18.05 17.35 15.83
N THR A 98 -18.88 16.38 15.54
CA THR A 98 -19.59 15.55 16.53
C THR A 98 -19.57 14.10 16.08
N GLY A 99 -18.44 13.40 16.24
CA GLY A 99 -18.33 11.98 15.96
C GLY A 99 -18.61 11.60 14.50
N ASP A 100 -19.64 10.79 14.27
CA ASP A 100 -19.92 10.15 12.96
C ASP A 100 -20.59 11.06 11.92
N LYS A 101 -20.92 12.29 12.24
CA LYS A 101 -21.63 13.21 11.31
C LYS A 101 -20.79 13.74 10.15
N ARG A 102 -19.51 13.47 10.13
CA ARG A 102 -18.59 13.87 9.05
C ARG A 102 -18.70 13.03 7.77
N ILE A 103 -19.31 11.85 7.82
CA ILE A 103 -19.49 10.93 6.68
C ILE A 103 -20.30 11.58 5.54
N PHE A 104 -21.15 12.53 5.89
CA PHE A 104 -22.07 13.18 4.98
C PHE A 104 -21.42 13.77 3.73
N MET A 105 -20.22 14.34 3.84
CA MET A 105 -19.53 14.93 2.68
C MET A 105 -18.88 13.90 1.78
N ALA A 106 -18.47 12.75 2.32
CA ALA A 106 -17.82 11.71 1.54
C ALA A 106 -18.77 11.14 0.46
N GLU A 107 -20.03 10.95 0.78
CA GLU A 107 -21.02 10.47 -0.20
C GLU A 107 -21.14 11.41 -1.38
N GLN A 108 -21.17 12.72 -1.13
CA GLN A 108 -21.26 13.72 -2.18
C GLN A 108 -19.94 13.90 -2.95
N PHE A 109 -18.80 13.85 -2.26
CA PHE A 109 -17.50 13.96 -2.90
C PHE A 109 -17.26 12.81 -3.87
N TYR A 110 -17.68 11.59 -3.53
CA TYR A 110 -17.53 10.40 -4.36
C TYR A 110 -18.68 10.18 -5.35
N ASP A 111 -19.61 11.13 -5.49
CA ASP A 111 -20.70 11.03 -6.46
C ASP A 111 -20.22 11.28 -7.89
N ILE A 112 -19.88 10.20 -8.58
CA ILE A 112 -19.45 10.22 -9.99
C ILE A 112 -20.59 10.50 -10.98
N ASN A 113 -21.84 10.57 -10.54
CA ASN A 113 -22.97 10.99 -11.38
C ASN A 113 -23.16 12.51 -11.38
N ASN A 114 -22.50 13.21 -10.47
CA ASN A 114 -22.52 14.66 -10.42
C ASN A 114 -21.81 15.26 -11.65
N PRO A 115 -22.51 16.05 -12.49
CA PRO A 115 -21.97 16.56 -13.76
C PRO A 115 -20.84 17.58 -13.58
N ILE A 116 -20.69 18.18 -12.41
CA ILE A 116 -19.59 19.11 -12.09
C ILE A 116 -18.38 18.31 -11.57
N LEU A 117 -18.61 17.37 -10.63
CA LEU A 117 -17.52 16.67 -9.96
C LEU A 117 -16.83 15.64 -10.86
N ARG A 118 -17.59 14.87 -11.65
CA ARG A 118 -17.03 13.81 -12.49
C ARG A 118 -15.92 14.31 -13.42
N PRO A 119 -16.09 15.38 -14.23
CA PRO A 119 -15.02 15.88 -15.09
C PRO A 119 -13.84 16.45 -14.31
N LEU A 120 -14.08 17.11 -13.16
CA LEU A 120 -13.01 17.60 -12.29
C LEU A 120 -12.17 16.45 -11.71
N HIS A 121 -12.82 15.39 -11.23
CA HIS A 121 -12.11 14.19 -10.76
C HIS A 121 -11.29 13.55 -11.89
N LYS A 122 -11.89 13.36 -13.06
CA LYS A 122 -11.20 12.78 -14.22
C LYS A 122 -9.97 13.58 -14.60
N GLN A 123 -10.08 14.91 -14.68
CA GLN A 123 -8.97 15.79 -14.99
C GLN A 123 -7.87 15.72 -13.92
N TYR A 124 -8.24 15.69 -12.64
CA TYR A 124 -7.27 15.63 -11.55
C TYR A 124 -6.51 14.30 -11.53
N ILE A 125 -7.19 13.17 -11.73
CA ILE A 125 -6.56 11.85 -11.83
C ILE A 125 -5.55 11.84 -12.99
N ARG A 126 -5.95 12.33 -14.16
CA ARG A 126 -5.06 12.43 -15.34
C ARG A 126 -3.87 13.34 -15.09
N GLN A 127 -4.05 14.45 -14.37
CA GLN A 127 -2.95 15.34 -13.97
C GLN A 127 -1.93 14.61 -13.09
N CYS A 128 -2.37 13.75 -12.15
CA CYS A 128 -1.47 12.92 -11.36
C CYS A 128 -0.64 11.97 -12.24
N LEU A 129 -1.26 11.36 -13.23
CA LEU A 129 -0.60 10.44 -14.18
C LEU A 129 0.39 11.20 -15.08
N ASP A 130 -0.06 12.28 -15.71
CA ASP A 130 0.76 13.06 -16.65
C ASP A 130 2.02 13.67 -15.99
N ASN A 131 1.88 14.12 -14.74
CA ASN A 131 3.00 14.71 -14.00
C ASN A 131 4.11 13.69 -13.67
N LEU A 132 3.78 12.43 -13.52
CA LEU A 132 4.68 11.39 -13.02
C LEU A 132 4.90 10.24 -14.02
N LYS A 133 4.45 10.40 -15.26
CA LYS A 133 4.45 9.35 -16.31
C LYS A 133 5.84 8.76 -16.61
N ASP A 134 6.89 9.56 -16.45
CA ASP A 134 8.27 9.17 -16.75
C ASP A 134 9.02 8.67 -15.50
N LYS A 135 8.33 8.46 -14.38
CA LYS A 135 8.93 8.12 -13.09
C LYS A 135 8.71 6.64 -12.74
N GLY A 136 9.69 5.80 -13.03
CA GLY A 136 9.61 4.35 -12.76
C GLY A 136 9.62 3.96 -11.26
N ASN A 137 9.84 4.92 -10.37
CA ASN A 137 9.80 4.71 -8.92
C ASN A 137 8.51 5.23 -8.27
N VAL A 138 7.46 5.52 -9.05
CA VAL A 138 6.20 6.06 -8.52
C VAL A 138 5.08 5.03 -8.69
N VAL A 139 4.40 4.74 -7.58
CA VAL A 139 3.19 3.94 -7.53
C VAL A 139 2.00 4.86 -7.35
N GLN A 140 1.03 4.80 -8.24
CA GLN A 140 -0.22 5.54 -8.11
C GLN A 140 -1.15 4.82 -7.11
N LEU A 141 -1.71 5.58 -6.20
CA LEU A 141 -2.57 5.11 -5.13
C LEU A 141 -3.79 6.02 -5.02
N LEU A 142 -4.99 5.46 -4.94
CA LEU A 142 -6.20 6.28 -4.83
C LEU A 142 -6.18 7.17 -3.57
N SER A 143 -6.01 6.56 -2.42
CA SER A 143 -5.78 7.23 -1.14
C SER A 143 -5.25 6.22 -0.13
N GLU A 144 -4.45 6.67 0.80
CA GLU A 144 -4.13 5.87 1.99
C GLU A 144 -5.39 5.67 2.83
N GLU A 145 -5.51 4.47 3.40
CA GLU A 145 -6.60 4.15 4.32
C GLU A 145 -8.01 4.34 3.69
N TYR A 146 -8.12 4.08 2.40
CA TYR A 146 -9.35 4.32 1.67
C TYR A 146 -10.47 3.34 2.08
N THR A 147 -11.55 3.90 2.60
CA THR A 147 -12.80 3.21 2.96
C THR A 147 -14.01 3.75 2.18
N GLY A 148 -13.72 4.47 1.12
CA GLY A 148 -14.72 5.03 0.21
C GLY A 148 -15.44 3.97 -0.63
N PRO A 149 -16.38 4.37 -1.47
CA PRO A 149 -17.24 3.44 -2.20
C PRO A 149 -16.51 2.76 -3.36
N LEU A 150 -16.91 1.51 -3.65
CA LEU A 150 -16.40 0.72 -4.76
C LEU A 150 -16.54 1.44 -6.12
N HIS A 151 -17.66 2.15 -6.35
CA HIS A 151 -17.90 2.84 -7.62
C HIS A 151 -16.86 3.94 -7.91
N PHE A 152 -16.33 4.61 -6.87
CA PHE A 152 -15.27 5.60 -7.05
C PHE A 152 -13.92 4.94 -7.33
N THR A 153 -13.63 3.78 -6.71
CA THR A 153 -12.45 2.98 -7.05
C THR A 153 -12.50 2.51 -8.51
N ARG A 154 -13.67 2.04 -8.98
CA ARG A 154 -13.88 1.67 -10.38
C ARG A 154 -13.63 2.85 -11.32
N PHE A 155 -14.24 3.99 -11.04
CA PHE A 155 -14.06 5.21 -11.84
C PHE A 155 -12.60 5.66 -11.90
N TRP A 156 -11.86 5.55 -10.80
CA TRP A 156 -10.43 5.87 -10.77
C TRP A 156 -9.63 4.94 -11.69
N LEU A 157 -9.84 3.61 -11.59
CA LEU A 157 -9.17 2.62 -12.44
C LEU A 157 -9.60 2.73 -13.92
N GLU A 158 -10.88 2.97 -14.20
CA GLU A 158 -11.38 3.21 -15.55
C GLU A 158 -10.71 4.45 -16.18
N THR A 159 -10.51 5.51 -15.39
CA THR A 159 -9.80 6.72 -15.85
C THR A 159 -8.33 6.43 -16.16
N ILE A 160 -7.67 5.57 -15.36
CA ILE A 160 -6.30 5.12 -15.64
C ILE A 160 -6.27 4.28 -16.92
N ALA A 161 -7.17 3.30 -17.06
CA ALA A 161 -7.25 2.46 -18.26
C ALA A 161 -7.47 3.26 -19.56
N GLU A 162 -8.31 4.30 -19.50
CA GLU A 162 -8.49 5.22 -20.62
C GLU A 162 -7.19 5.98 -20.93
N TRP A 163 -6.50 6.46 -19.89
CA TRP A 163 -5.22 7.16 -20.05
C TRP A 163 -4.13 6.25 -20.64
N GLU A 164 -4.04 5.00 -20.18
CA GLU A 164 -3.14 3.98 -20.74
C GLU A 164 -3.38 3.74 -22.21
N LYS A 165 -4.66 3.59 -22.60
CA LYS A 165 -5.05 3.38 -23.99
C LYS A 165 -4.68 4.56 -24.88
N GLU A 166 -4.77 5.80 -24.38
CA GLU A 166 -4.47 7.01 -25.13
C GLU A 166 -2.96 7.25 -25.27
N THR A 167 -2.20 6.95 -24.21
CA THR A 167 -0.76 7.26 -24.15
C THR A 167 0.15 6.11 -24.53
N GLY A 168 -0.34 4.87 -24.44
CA GLY A 168 0.48 3.66 -24.56
C GLY A 168 1.41 3.42 -23.36
N LEU A 169 1.30 4.20 -22.29
CA LEU A 169 2.08 4.07 -21.07
C LEU A 169 1.31 3.27 -20.03
N HIS A 170 2.04 2.62 -19.12
CA HIS A 170 1.46 1.87 -18.01
C HIS A 170 2.07 2.38 -16.68
N PRO A 171 1.33 3.12 -15.85
CA PRO A 171 1.80 3.54 -14.55
C PRO A 171 1.74 2.36 -13.57
N MET A 172 2.62 2.31 -12.60
CA MET A 172 2.52 1.34 -11.51
C MET A 172 1.35 1.70 -10.60
N VAL A 173 0.37 0.80 -10.44
CA VAL A 173 -0.89 1.06 -9.74
C VAL A 173 -1.06 0.14 -8.54
N ALA A 174 -1.28 0.72 -7.35
CA ALA A 174 -1.60 -0.01 -6.13
C ALA A 174 -3.08 0.10 -5.76
N LEU A 175 -3.71 -1.04 -5.52
CA LEU A 175 -5.08 -1.13 -5.04
C LEU A 175 -5.09 -1.21 -3.51
N SER A 176 -5.27 -0.06 -2.85
CA SER A 176 -5.31 0.08 -1.39
C SER A 176 -6.69 0.52 -0.95
N CYS A 177 -7.57 -0.43 -0.72
CA CYS A 177 -8.94 -0.20 -0.29
C CYS A 177 -9.42 -1.32 0.66
N THR A 178 -10.69 -1.32 1.00
CA THR A 178 -11.28 -2.38 1.82
C THR A 178 -11.27 -3.72 1.09
N LYS A 179 -11.28 -4.84 1.83
CA LYS A 179 -11.14 -6.17 1.22
C LYS A 179 -12.24 -6.50 0.21
N ASP A 180 -13.48 -6.14 0.51
CA ASP A 180 -14.62 -6.34 -0.39
C ASP A 180 -14.48 -5.58 -1.72
N ALA A 181 -13.96 -4.35 -1.66
CA ALA A 181 -13.65 -3.56 -2.86
C ALA A 181 -12.43 -4.16 -3.61
N GLN A 182 -11.38 -4.58 -2.90
CA GLN A 182 -10.24 -5.27 -3.53
C GLN A 182 -10.68 -6.53 -4.27
N ASP A 183 -11.44 -7.40 -3.61
CA ASP A 183 -11.92 -8.64 -4.20
C ASP A 183 -12.83 -8.39 -5.41
N ALA A 184 -13.70 -7.37 -5.35
CA ALA A 184 -14.59 -7.01 -6.46
C ALA A 184 -13.84 -6.43 -7.68
N ILE A 185 -12.80 -5.63 -7.46
CA ILE A 185 -11.95 -5.10 -8.54
C ILE A 185 -11.12 -6.22 -9.17
N LEU A 186 -10.49 -7.05 -8.35
CA LEU A 186 -9.62 -8.13 -8.84
C LEU A 186 -10.39 -9.26 -9.54
N ALA A 187 -11.67 -9.42 -9.23
CA ALA A 187 -12.56 -10.34 -9.94
C ALA A 187 -13.02 -9.82 -11.31
N ASP A 188 -12.87 -8.53 -11.57
CA ASP A 188 -13.17 -7.91 -12.87
C ASP A 188 -11.92 -7.98 -13.76
N PRO A 189 -11.93 -8.78 -14.88
CA PRO A 189 -10.73 -8.99 -15.68
C PRO A 189 -10.15 -7.73 -16.31
N GLU A 190 -10.98 -6.74 -16.64
CA GLU A 190 -10.51 -5.50 -17.27
C GLU A 190 -9.89 -4.56 -16.23
N LEU A 191 -10.51 -4.40 -15.08
CA LEU A 191 -9.96 -3.56 -14.01
C LEU A 191 -8.76 -4.21 -13.33
N SER A 192 -8.76 -5.54 -13.20
CA SER A 192 -7.61 -6.26 -12.63
C SER A 192 -6.32 -6.03 -13.43
N LYS A 193 -6.39 -5.87 -14.75
CA LYS A 193 -5.21 -5.60 -15.60
C LYS A 193 -4.52 -4.27 -15.28
N VAL A 194 -5.26 -3.29 -14.77
CA VAL A 194 -4.73 -1.97 -14.40
C VAL A 194 -3.98 -2.00 -13.08
N VAL A 195 -4.19 -3.03 -12.25
CA VAL A 195 -3.62 -3.15 -10.91
C VAL A 195 -2.34 -3.98 -10.94
N ASP A 196 -1.23 -3.45 -10.47
CA ASP A 196 0.05 -4.16 -10.31
C ASP A 196 0.29 -4.66 -8.90
N ILE A 197 -0.18 -3.87 -7.91
CA ILE A 197 0.10 -4.08 -6.50
C ILE A 197 -1.21 -4.18 -5.73
N ILE A 198 -1.37 -5.25 -4.97
CA ILE A 198 -2.45 -5.40 -3.99
C ILE A 198 -1.89 -4.93 -2.65
N ASP A 199 -2.35 -3.77 -2.19
CA ASP A 199 -1.86 -3.18 -0.94
C ASP A 199 -2.85 -3.47 0.20
N ILE A 200 -2.47 -4.39 1.09
CA ILE A 200 -3.27 -4.74 2.26
C ILE A 200 -2.97 -3.71 3.34
N ARG A 201 -3.89 -2.78 3.54
CA ARG A 201 -3.69 -1.67 4.46
C ARG A 201 -4.80 -1.51 5.49
N TYR A 202 -6.01 -1.82 5.08
CA TYR A 202 -7.22 -1.50 5.84
C TYR A 202 -7.98 -2.68 6.40
N TRP A 203 -7.49 -3.87 6.18
CA TRP A 203 -8.07 -5.10 6.69
C TRP A 203 -6.97 -6.07 7.11
N HIS A 204 -7.30 -7.01 7.94
CA HIS A 204 -6.38 -8.07 8.36
C HIS A 204 -7.15 -9.27 8.90
N TYR A 205 -6.47 -10.39 8.98
CA TYR A 205 -6.95 -11.51 9.77
C TYR A 205 -6.54 -11.32 11.24
N ASN A 206 -7.36 -11.83 12.13
CA ASN A 206 -7.08 -11.95 13.55
C ASN A 206 -7.56 -13.31 14.07
N THR A 207 -7.34 -13.61 15.34
CA THR A 207 -7.73 -14.90 15.93
C THR A 207 -9.23 -15.22 15.88
N LYS A 208 -10.08 -14.26 15.53
CA LYS A 208 -11.53 -14.42 15.38
C LYS A 208 -11.97 -14.45 13.91
N GLY A 209 -11.04 -14.36 12.97
CA GLY A 209 -11.31 -14.35 11.54
C GLY A 209 -10.99 -13.01 10.87
N LEU A 210 -11.67 -12.70 9.79
CA LEU A 210 -11.48 -11.47 9.02
C LEU A 210 -11.99 -10.25 9.79
N TRP A 211 -11.14 -9.25 9.87
CA TRP A 211 -11.52 -7.90 10.27
C TRP A 211 -11.35 -6.97 9.08
N ALA A 212 -12.43 -6.43 8.56
CA ALA A 212 -12.43 -5.54 7.41
C ALA A 212 -13.61 -4.57 7.48
N PRO A 213 -13.41 -3.28 7.21
CA PRO A 213 -14.51 -2.37 6.92
C PRO A 213 -15.14 -2.73 5.57
N GLU A 214 -16.41 -2.39 5.43
CA GLU A 214 -17.10 -2.43 4.14
C GLU A 214 -16.80 -1.16 3.34
N ALA A 215 -16.69 -1.31 2.03
CA ALA A 215 -16.54 -0.19 1.10
C ALA A 215 -17.72 0.79 1.22
N GLY A 216 -17.43 2.09 1.17
CA GLY A 216 -18.46 3.14 1.26
C GLY A 216 -18.91 3.47 2.68
N LYS A 217 -18.39 2.83 3.72
CA LYS A 217 -18.66 3.26 5.10
C LYS A 217 -17.94 4.57 5.46
N ASN A 218 -16.93 4.95 4.67
CA ASN A 218 -16.25 6.25 4.78
C ASN A 218 -15.72 6.53 6.19
N LEU A 219 -15.20 5.50 6.86
CA LEU A 219 -14.75 5.60 8.24
C LEU A 219 -13.24 5.84 8.30
N ALA A 220 -12.81 6.85 9.04
CA ALA A 220 -11.41 6.99 9.38
C ALA A 220 -10.92 5.79 10.23
N PRO A 221 -9.63 5.37 10.13
CA PRO A 221 -9.10 4.17 10.79
C PRO A 221 -9.37 4.13 12.28
N ARG A 222 -9.12 5.24 12.95
CA ARG A 222 -9.31 5.34 14.41
C ARG A 222 -10.77 5.21 14.84
N GLN A 223 -11.72 5.63 14.00
CA GLN A 223 -13.14 5.47 14.27
C GLN A 223 -13.56 4.02 14.15
N PHE A 224 -13.11 3.37 13.10
CA PHE A 224 -13.42 1.99 12.84
C PHE A 224 -12.83 1.09 13.95
N MET A 225 -11.58 1.31 14.33
CA MET A 225 -10.94 0.53 15.41
C MET A 225 -11.62 0.67 16.76
N ARG A 226 -12.14 1.87 17.09
CA ARG A 226 -12.92 2.07 18.32
C ARG A 226 -14.25 1.34 18.32
N LYS A 227 -14.93 1.28 17.17
CA LYS A 227 -16.21 0.61 17.03
C LYS A 227 -16.11 -0.92 17.03
N MET A 228 -15.07 -1.47 16.44
CA MET A 228 -15.00 -2.89 16.08
C MET A 228 -14.18 -3.76 17.02
N LYS A 229 -13.64 -3.27 18.11
CA LYS A 229 -12.84 -4.05 19.10
C LYS A 229 -11.97 -5.12 18.42
N VAL A 230 -10.98 -4.67 17.68
CA VAL A 230 -10.12 -5.51 16.84
C VAL A 230 -9.43 -6.59 17.68
N GLY A 231 -9.48 -7.84 17.23
CA GLY A 231 -8.71 -8.93 17.81
C GLY A 231 -7.20 -8.76 17.53
N LYS A 232 -6.38 -9.51 18.26
CA LYS A 232 -4.93 -9.51 18.04
C LYS A 232 -4.60 -10.20 16.72
N THR A 233 -3.72 -9.59 15.94
CA THR A 233 -3.08 -10.19 14.77
C THR A 233 -1.77 -10.86 15.20
N GLY A 234 -1.40 -11.93 14.56
CA GLY A 234 -0.15 -12.66 14.77
C GLY A 234 0.61 -12.92 13.47
N PHE A 235 1.68 -13.69 13.56
CA PHE A 235 2.46 -14.12 12.40
C PHE A 235 1.58 -14.88 11.37
N ALA A 236 0.81 -15.86 11.83
CA ALA A 236 -0.02 -16.68 10.96
C ALA A 236 -1.08 -15.87 10.21
N GLU A 237 -1.70 -14.90 10.88
CA GLU A 237 -2.72 -14.04 10.29
C GLU A 237 -2.14 -13.10 9.24
N ALA A 238 -0.98 -12.48 9.50
CA ALA A 238 -0.28 -11.64 8.51
C ALA A 238 0.20 -12.47 7.32
N TYR A 239 0.78 -13.63 7.56
CA TYR A 239 1.20 -14.59 6.54
C TYR A 239 0.03 -15.01 5.64
N ASN A 240 -1.10 -15.42 6.23
CA ASN A 240 -2.27 -15.88 5.49
C ASN A 240 -2.90 -14.78 4.63
N ALA A 241 -2.92 -13.53 5.11
CA ALA A 241 -3.45 -12.41 4.34
C ALA A 241 -2.65 -12.16 3.05
N VAL A 242 -1.32 -12.18 3.14
CA VAL A 242 -0.44 -12.02 1.97
C VAL A 242 -0.51 -13.23 1.05
N LYS A 243 -0.44 -14.44 1.63
CA LYS A 243 -0.48 -15.70 0.88
C LYS A 243 -1.75 -15.87 0.07
N GLU A 244 -2.90 -15.45 0.61
CA GLU A 244 -4.19 -15.49 -0.11
C GLU A 244 -4.07 -14.84 -1.48
N TYR A 245 -3.61 -13.59 -1.53
CA TYR A 245 -3.50 -12.86 -2.79
C TYR A 245 -2.32 -13.33 -3.65
N ARG A 246 -1.19 -13.69 -3.05
CA ARG A 246 -0.06 -14.25 -3.81
C ARG A 246 -0.39 -15.58 -4.48
N THR A 247 -1.27 -16.38 -3.88
CA THR A 247 -1.74 -17.63 -4.49
C THR A 247 -2.76 -17.38 -5.59
N LYS A 248 -3.66 -16.43 -5.36
CA LYS A 248 -4.78 -16.14 -6.28
C LYS A 248 -4.37 -15.29 -7.47
N TYR A 249 -3.39 -14.39 -7.27
CA TYR A 249 -2.88 -13.45 -8.27
C TYR A 249 -1.33 -13.45 -8.28
N PRO A 250 -0.70 -14.54 -8.76
CA PRO A 250 0.75 -14.71 -8.67
C PRO A 250 1.56 -13.67 -9.48
N GLU A 251 0.93 -13.04 -10.46
CA GLU A 251 1.52 -12.00 -11.30
C GLU A 251 1.57 -10.62 -10.59
N LYS A 252 0.81 -10.42 -9.51
CA LYS A 252 0.75 -9.13 -8.81
C LYS A 252 1.65 -9.10 -7.58
N ALA A 253 2.26 -7.96 -7.33
CA ALA A 253 2.92 -7.72 -6.05
C ALA A 253 1.87 -7.60 -4.93
N VAL A 254 2.20 -8.06 -3.73
CA VAL A 254 1.34 -7.91 -2.55
C VAL A 254 2.14 -7.22 -1.46
N THR A 255 1.67 -6.07 -1.02
CA THR A 255 2.23 -5.33 0.10
C THR A 255 1.32 -5.40 1.32
N PHE A 256 1.90 -5.34 2.50
CA PHE A 256 1.17 -5.30 3.76
C PHE A 256 1.71 -4.15 4.60
N PHE A 257 1.06 -3.01 4.49
CA PHE A 257 1.49 -1.76 5.12
C PHE A 257 0.73 -1.42 6.39
N SER A 258 0.22 -2.39 7.12
CA SER A 258 -0.36 -2.09 8.40
C SER A 258 0.73 -1.53 9.33
N GLN A 259 0.73 -0.22 9.53
CA GLN A 259 1.63 0.45 10.47
C GLN A 259 1.54 -0.11 11.88
N GLN A 260 0.48 -0.85 12.18
CA GLN A 260 0.27 -1.47 13.48
C GLN A 260 1.06 -2.77 13.66
N TYR A 261 1.67 -3.31 12.58
CA TYR A 261 2.28 -4.63 12.61
C TYR A 261 3.67 -4.69 11.93
N PRO A 262 4.58 -3.73 12.20
CA PRO A 262 5.93 -3.75 11.59
C PRO A 262 6.74 -4.99 12.01
N GLN A 263 6.38 -5.64 13.13
CA GLN A 263 7.02 -6.84 13.63
C GLN A 263 6.75 -8.09 12.77
N TYR A 264 5.83 -8.03 11.83
CA TYR A 264 5.48 -9.18 10.97
C TYR A 264 6.16 -9.17 9.60
N GLY A 265 7.24 -8.43 9.43
CA GLY A 265 8.00 -8.38 8.18
C GLY A 265 8.40 -9.77 7.66
N TRP A 266 8.83 -10.66 8.54
CA TRP A 266 9.15 -12.04 8.17
C TRP A 266 7.92 -12.85 7.72
N ALA A 267 6.75 -12.63 8.31
CA ALA A 267 5.52 -13.27 7.83
C ALA A 267 5.18 -12.84 6.39
N ILE A 268 5.34 -11.54 6.11
CA ILE A 268 5.11 -10.96 4.78
C ILE A 268 6.09 -11.55 3.77
N LEU A 269 7.39 -11.55 4.09
CA LEU A 269 8.44 -12.11 3.23
C LEU A 269 8.19 -13.58 2.91
N MET A 270 7.93 -14.40 3.95
CA MET A 270 7.74 -15.84 3.80
C MET A 270 6.44 -16.20 3.06
N ALA A 271 5.45 -15.31 3.03
CA ALA A 271 4.24 -15.45 2.22
C ALA A 271 4.45 -15.00 0.75
N GLY A 272 5.65 -14.55 0.37
CA GLY A 272 5.95 -14.00 -0.94
C GLY A 272 5.50 -12.56 -1.14
N GLY A 273 5.30 -11.80 -0.05
CA GLY A 273 4.94 -10.38 -0.09
C GLY A 273 6.12 -9.50 -0.48
N SER A 274 5.79 -8.34 -1.02
CA SER A 274 6.73 -7.32 -1.47
C SER A 274 6.97 -6.26 -0.40
N CYS A 275 8.14 -5.63 -0.44
CA CYS A 275 8.56 -4.58 0.50
C CYS A 275 8.39 -4.94 1.98
N PRO A 276 8.78 -6.15 2.42
CA PRO A 276 8.67 -6.55 3.81
C PRO A 276 9.63 -5.73 4.67
N ASN A 277 9.20 -5.36 5.88
CA ASN A 277 10.08 -4.69 6.84
C ASN A 277 10.93 -5.75 7.57
N VAL A 278 12.03 -6.16 6.95
CA VAL A 278 13.01 -7.12 7.50
C VAL A 278 14.42 -6.56 7.46
N ALA A 279 15.19 -6.85 8.49
CA ALA A 279 16.61 -6.52 8.51
C ALA A 279 17.39 -7.62 7.77
N ILE A 280 18.13 -7.26 6.72
CA ILE A 280 19.03 -8.16 5.96
C ILE A 280 20.36 -7.45 5.77
N GLY A 281 21.41 -7.94 6.42
CA GLY A 281 22.76 -7.36 6.37
C GLY A 281 23.68 -8.00 5.31
N SER A 282 23.13 -8.65 4.29
CA SER A 282 23.89 -9.30 3.22
C SER A 282 23.31 -8.97 1.86
N ASP A 283 24.07 -8.27 1.01
CA ASP A 283 23.68 -7.94 -0.37
C ASP A 283 23.43 -9.19 -1.21
N LYS A 284 24.21 -10.24 -0.97
CA LYS A 284 23.99 -11.51 -1.67
C LYS A 284 22.66 -12.16 -1.28
N LEU A 285 22.33 -12.18 0.00
CA LEU A 285 21.04 -12.70 0.46
C LEU A 285 19.88 -11.85 -0.12
N LEU A 286 20.01 -10.53 -0.12
CA LEU A 286 19.02 -9.64 -0.76
C LEU A 286 18.82 -9.98 -2.24
N THR A 287 19.92 -10.17 -2.97
CA THR A 287 19.89 -10.56 -4.39
C THR A 287 19.26 -11.93 -4.60
N ASP A 288 19.55 -12.90 -3.73
CA ASP A 288 18.99 -14.24 -3.82
C ASP A 288 17.48 -14.24 -3.49
N LEU A 289 17.06 -13.46 -2.49
CA LEU A 289 15.66 -13.30 -2.11
C LEU A 289 14.78 -12.78 -3.27
N THR A 290 15.31 -11.92 -4.14
CA THR A 290 14.55 -11.43 -5.32
C THR A 290 14.22 -12.54 -6.33
N LYS A 291 14.91 -13.68 -6.25
CA LYS A 291 14.72 -14.85 -7.13
C LYS A 291 13.92 -15.96 -6.47
N MET A 292 13.66 -15.85 -5.17
CA MET A 292 12.94 -16.87 -4.39
C MET A 292 11.43 -16.65 -4.42
N SER A 293 10.71 -17.73 -4.33
CA SER A 293 9.25 -17.72 -4.21
C SER A 293 8.80 -18.72 -3.14
N TYR A 294 7.53 -18.61 -2.74
CA TYR A 294 6.91 -19.58 -1.85
C TYR A 294 6.96 -21.00 -2.45
N ILE A 295 7.32 -21.98 -1.64
CA ILE A 295 7.37 -23.39 -2.03
C ILE A 295 6.22 -24.12 -1.33
N SER A 296 5.25 -24.59 -2.12
CA SER A 296 4.10 -25.34 -1.60
C SER A 296 4.52 -26.68 -1.01
N GLY A 297 4.02 -26.97 0.19
CA GLY A 297 4.29 -28.26 0.86
C GLY A 297 5.60 -28.30 1.64
N GLU A 298 6.43 -27.28 1.56
CA GLU A 298 7.65 -27.17 2.37
C GLU A 298 7.40 -26.40 3.67
N GLY A 299 8.16 -26.74 4.68
CA GLY A 299 7.95 -26.25 6.03
C GLY A 299 6.93 -27.08 6.82
N ASN A 300 6.67 -26.65 8.03
CA ASN A 300 5.70 -27.28 8.93
C ASN A 300 5.00 -26.22 9.77
N SER A 301 4.23 -26.64 10.78
CA SER A 301 3.57 -25.70 11.71
C SER A 301 4.54 -24.80 12.49
N ALA A 302 5.84 -25.12 12.51
CA ALA A 302 6.87 -24.37 13.22
C ALA A 302 7.77 -23.53 12.29
N ALA A 303 7.70 -23.70 10.96
CA ALA A 303 8.55 -22.98 10.02
C ALA A 303 7.89 -22.78 8.65
N GLN A 304 8.29 -21.69 7.98
CA GLN A 304 7.93 -21.39 6.59
C GLN A 304 9.19 -21.37 5.72
N VAL A 305 9.04 -21.74 4.45
CA VAL A 305 10.14 -21.86 3.49
C VAL A 305 9.81 -21.10 2.22
N ILE A 306 10.76 -20.29 1.76
CA ILE A 306 10.81 -19.77 0.39
C ILE A 306 12.10 -20.23 -0.26
N GLY A 307 12.13 -20.35 -1.57
CA GLY A 307 13.36 -20.77 -2.24
C GLY A 307 13.29 -20.72 -3.75
N ASN A 308 14.45 -20.95 -4.31
CA ASN A 308 14.68 -21.22 -5.72
C ASN A 308 15.86 -22.19 -5.81
N PRO A 309 15.68 -23.37 -6.40
CA PRO A 309 16.75 -24.38 -6.51
C PRO A 309 18.07 -23.84 -7.07
N ALA A 310 18.05 -22.79 -7.89
CA ALA A 310 19.25 -22.21 -8.46
C ALA A 310 20.10 -21.38 -7.49
N VAL A 311 19.48 -20.82 -6.43
CA VAL A 311 20.18 -19.92 -5.47
C VAL A 311 20.12 -20.42 -4.03
N GLY A 312 19.14 -21.26 -3.69
CA GLY A 312 18.97 -21.82 -2.36
C GLY A 312 17.62 -21.55 -1.73
N TYR A 313 17.58 -21.57 -0.40
CA TYR A 313 16.34 -21.55 0.38
C TYR A 313 16.49 -20.63 1.59
N VAL A 314 15.41 -19.96 1.95
CA VAL A 314 15.30 -19.22 3.21
C VAL A 314 14.17 -19.83 4.03
N ILE A 315 14.48 -20.10 5.28
CA ILE A 315 13.61 -20.76 6.24
C ILE A 315 13.41 -19.81 7.42
N TYR A 316 12.20 -19.55 7.81
CA TYR A 316 11.89 -18.82 9.03
C TYR A 316 11.20 -19.71 10.04
N ALA A 317 11.85 -19.93 11.18
CA ALA A 317 11.36 -20.72 12.29
C ALA A 317 10.57 -19.83 13.25
N HIS A 318 9.25 -19.99 13.32
CA HIS A 318 8.38 -19.28 14.25
C HIS A 318 7.89 -20.15 15.43
N GLY A 319 8.23 -21.43 15.41
CA GLY A 319 7.99 -22.40 16.46
C GLY A 319 9.25 -23.18 16.82
N GLU A 320 9.14 -24.11 17.79
CA GLU A 320 10.19 -25.01 18.20
C GLU A 320 10.10 -26.34 17.44
N GLY A 321 11.24 -26.98 17.20
CA GLY A 321 11.35 -28.30 16.58
C GLY A 321 12.29 -28.33 15.37
N ASP A 322 12.56 -29.55 14.92
CA ASP A 322 13.37 -29.81 13.73
C ASP A 322 12.60 -29.39 12.48
N ILE A 323 13.30 -28.73 11.56
CA ILE A 323 12.76 -28.26 10.29
C ILE A 323 13.35 -29.11 9.18
N THR A 324 12.52 -29.85 8.51
CA THR A 324 12.89 -30.70 7.40
C THR A 324 12.34 -30.13 6.10
N LEU A 325 13.19 -30.00 5.08
CA LEU A 325 12.81 -29.51 3.75
C LEU A 325 13.44 -30.38 2.66
N ASN A 326 12.79 -30.43 1.52
CA ASN A 326 13.35 -31.04 0.33
C ASN A 326 14.19 -30.01 -0.43
N VAL A 327 15.41 -30.38 -0.79
CA VAL A 327 16.34 -29.51 -1.50
C VAL A 327 16.88 -30.22 -2.75
N GLU A 328 17.16 -29.46 -3.78
CA GLU A 328 17.85 -29.97 -4.95
C GLU A 328 19.26 -30.44 -4.57
N ASN A 329 19.73 -31.51 -5.27
CA ASN A 329 21.07 -32.00 -5.07
C ASN A 329 22.12 -30.93 -5.37
N GLY A 330 22.99 -30.68 -4.43
CA GLY A 330 23.98 -29.63 -4.59
C GLY A 330 24.91 -29.45 -3.40
N LYS A 331 25.76 -28.46 -3.48
CA LYS A 331 26.60 -27.99 -2.36
C LYS A 331 25.95 -26.74 -1.78
N TYR A 332 25.85 -26.70 -0.45
CA TYR A 332 25.21 -25.61 0.26
C TYR A 332 26.03 -25.15 1.46
N THR A 333 25.90 -23.88 1.79
CA THR A 333 26.35 -23.31 3.07
C THR A 333 25.13 -22.90 3.87
N LEU A 334 25.06 -23.34 5.12
CA LEU A 334 23.99 -22.93 6.03
C LEU A 334 24.42 -21.71 6.82
N HIS A 335 23.62 -20.66 6.76
CA HIS A 335 23.76 -19.46 7.55
C HIS A 335 22.56 -19.31 8.49
N ALA A 336 22.81 -18.75 9.67
CA ALA A 336 21.79 -18.20 10.56
C ALA A 336 21.70 -16.69 10.32
N VAL A 337 20.49 -16.17 10.24
CA VAL A 337 20.19 -14.75 10.06
C VAL A 337 19.53 -14.24 11.34
N ASP A 338 20.16 -13.28 12.00
CA ASP A 338 19.56 -12.61 13.12
C ASP A 338 18.39 -11.74 12.61
N THR A 339 17.18 -12.06 13.02
CA THR A 339 15.95 -11.46 12.47
C THR A 339 15.73 -10.00 12.89
N LYS A 340 16.49 -9.51 13.88
CA LYS A 340 16.40 -8.12 14.37
C LYS A 340 17.47 -7.22 13.75
N SER A 341 18.71 -7.73 13.68
CA SER A 341 19.86 -6.95 13.19
C SER A 341 20.19 -7.22 11.71
N GLY A 342 19.70 -8.32 11.14
CA GLY A 342 20.05 -8.76 9.80
C GLY A 342 21.43 -9.42 9.67
N VAL A 343 22.16 -9.57 10.78
CA VAL A 343 23.52 -10.15 10.76
C VAL A 343 23.46 -11.61 10.31
N VAL A 344 24.26 -11.95 9.29
CA VAL A 344 24.38 -13.29 8.75
C VAL A 344 25.63 -13.98 9.29
N LYS A 345 25.47 -15.15 9.90
CA LYS A 345 26.56 -15.97 10.45
C LYS A 345 26.56 -17.36 9.82
N THR A 346 27.69 -17.79 9.31
CA THR A 346 27.85 -19.16 8.79
C THR A 346 27.79 -20.17 9.94
N VAL A 347 26.88 -21.12 9.81
CA VAL A 347 26.70 -22.24 10.77
C VAL A 347 27.41 -23.49 10.29
N LYS A 348 27.26 -23.86 9.01
CA LYS A 348 27.93 -24.98 8.36
C LYS A 348 28.42 -24.58 6.99
N LYS A 349 29.70 -24.88 6.68
CA LYS A 349 30.32 -24.57 5.40
C LYS A 349 30.25 -25.78 4.46
N SER A 350 29.91 -25.51 3.19
CA SER A 350 30.07 -26.41 2.04
C SER A 350 29.67 -27.86 2.29
N GLU A 351 28.41 -28.07 2.65
CA GLU A 351 27.83 -29.42 2.82
C GLU A 351 27.23 -29.91 1.48
N LYS A 352 27.52 -31.15 1.10
CA LYS A 352 26.87 -31.80 -0.05
C LYS A 352 25.52 -32.38 0.45
N ILE A 353 24.42 -31.86 -0.09
CA ILE A 353 23.09 -32.28 0.28
C ILE A 353 22.45 -33.00 -0.91
N SER A 354 21.74 -34.08 -0.64
CA SER A 354 20.97 -34.84 -1.62
C SER A 354 19.58 -35.15 -1.08
N GLY A 355 18.57 -34.53 -1.65
CA GLY A 355 17.18 -34.71 -1.25
C GLY A 355 16.81 -33.94 0.03
N THR A 356 16.55 -34.64 1.12
CA THR A 356 16.04 -34.03 2.36
C THR A 356 17.16 -33.43 3.21
N TYR A 357 16.93 -32.25 3.76
CA TYR A 357 17.79 -31.56 4.71
C TYR A 357 17.05 -31.20 5.98
N THR A 358 17.66 -31.49 7.13
CA THR A 358 17.07 -31.19 8.44
C THR A 358 17.94 -30.20 9.18
N ILE A 359 17.31 -29.11 9.60
CA ILE A 359 17.88 -28.11 10.51
C ILE A 359 17.35 -28.42 11.89
N SER A 360 18.23 -28.85 12.80
CA SER A 360 17.87 -29.06 14.19
C SER A 360 17.72 -27.71 14.87
N GLY A 361 16.47 -27.25 15.04
CA GLY A 361 16.15 -25.93 15.52
C GLY A 361 15.53 -25.94 16.90
N LYS A 362 16.17 -25.21 17.81
CA LYS A 362 15.60 -24.92 19.14
C LYS A 362 15.24 -23.45 19.31
N ALA A 363 15.48 -22.61 18.30
CA ALA A 363 15.34 -21.16 18.41
C ALA A 363 14.11 -20.69 17.65
N LYS A 364 13.12 -20.25 18.38
CA LYS A 364 11.97 -19.48 17.87
C LYS A 364 12.45 -18.13 17.31
N ASP A 365 11.77 -17.63 16.30
CA ASP A 365 12.04 -16.36 15.63
C ASP A 365 13.46 -16.24 15.03
N THR A 366 13.94 -17.35 14.46
CA THR A 366 15.24 -17.44 13.80
C THR A 366 15.05 -17.69 12.31
N ALA A 367 15.82 -17.00 11.49
CA ALA A 367 15.88 -17.26 10.06
C ALA A 367 17.16 -18.02 9.70
N TYR A 368 17.05 -18.90 8.71
CA TYR A 368 18.17 -19.61 8.13
C TYR A 368 18.20 -19.37 6.63
N TRP A 369 19.40 -19.24 6.11
CA TRP A 369 19.64 -19.18 4.67
C TRP A 369 20.53 -20.37 4.25
N LEU A 370 19.97 -21.27 3.47
CA LEU A 370 20.67 -22.37 2.86
C LEU A 370 21.12 -21.91 1.46
N GLU A 371 22.31 -21.30 1.40
CA GLU A 371 22.91 -20.76 0.21
C GLU A 371 23.44 -21.88 -0.68
N ARG A 372 23.03 -21.93 -1.95
CA ARG A 372 23.62 -22.83 -2.95
C ARG A 372 24.94 -22.28 -3.46
N LEU A 373 25.97 -23.17 -3.56
CA LEU A 373 27.32 -22.83 -4.02
C LEU A 373 27.52 -23.14 -5.51
#